data_c16e302c550d6e15971f272532a86070
#
_entry.id   c16e302c550d6e15971f272532a86070
#
_cell.length_a   1.000
_cell.length_b   1.000
_cell.length_c   1.000
_cell.angle_alpha   90.00
_cell.angle_beta   90.00
_cell.angle_gamma   90.00
#
_symmetry.space_group_name_H-M   'P 1'
#
loop_
_entity.id
_entity.type
_entity.pdbx_description
1 polymer ?
#
loop_
_entity_poly.entity_id
_entity_poly.type
_entity_poly.pdbx_seq_one_letter_code
_entity_poly.pdbx_strand_id
1 'polypeptide(L)'
;MGIIQTINSGLDVMFSPLLSLPPLWAIFTIAILLSILVTLLYKWLTDQELMKTLKQDIKALQQEMKKLRDKPDKMMEVNKRAMEKNMKYMMHSLKPTLVTFLPMILIIGWLSSHYAVATISPGESFTLYAFMDDVTINNATIEVPEGVKLLSSTTSDIIRIDNGEDQANLPFLDASLTKPGGVLASEADIYYAKWDLSANEGTHIIDVDVAGQRYAKQFSTGKTNGKFTDRIDDGKIKALTIDRGKLTVLNIFGWKLGWLGTYIIFSLIASLGLRKILKIH
;
A
#
# COMPACT_ATOMS: atom_id res chain seq x y z
N MET A 1 -19.63 -10.01 -8.49
CA MET A 1 -18.79 -8.82 -8.19
C MET A 1 -18.68 -8.70 -6.67
N GLY A 2 -17.48 -8.65 -6.12
CA GLY A 2 -17.30 -8.53 -4.67
C GLY A 2 -17.57 -7.09 -4.20
N ILE A 3 -18.06 -6.93 -2.98
CA ILE A 3 -18.37 -5.62 -2.34
C ILE A 3 -17.18 -4.64 -2.48
N ILE A 4 -15.95 -5.12 -2.36
CA ILE A 4 -14.72 -4.33 -2.50
C ILE A 4 -14.57 -3.76 -3.92
N GLN A 5 -14.95 -4.51 -4.97
CA GLN A 5 -14.89 -4.01 -6.35
C GLN A 5 -15.90 -2.89 -6.59
N THR A 6 -17.11 -3.02 -6.05
CA THR A 6 -18.16 -1.98 -6.16
C THR A 6 -17.74 -0.70 -5.43
N ILE A 7 -17.13 -0.82 -4.25
CA ILE A 7 -16.61 0.33 -3.50
C ILE A 7 -15.47 1.01 -4.27
N ASN A 8 -14.51 0.24 -4.79
CA ASN A 8 -13.40 0.79 -5.58
C ASN A 8 -13.91 1.52 -6.82
N SER A 9 -14.88 0.96 -7.56
CA SER A 9 -15.48 1.63 -8.72
C SER A 9 -16.17 2.94 -8.35
N GLY A 10 -16.83 3.01 -7.18
CA GLY A 10 -17.41 4.26 -6.66
C GLY A 10 -16.33 5.31 -6.33
N LEU A 11 -15.24 4.88 -5.71
CA LEU A 11 -14.09 5.76 -5.41
C LEU A 11 -13.38 6.21 -6.69
N ASP A 12 -13.29 5.35 -7.71
CA ASP A 12 -12.72 5.70 -9.03
C ASP A 12 -13.50 6.84 -9.69
N VAL A 13 -14.83 6.79 -9.67
CA VAL A 13 -15.67 7.87 -10.20
C VAL A 13 -15.47 9.17 -9.40
N MET A 14 -15.43 9.08 -8.07
CA MET A 14 -15.29 10.23 -7.18
C MET A 14 -13.91 10.90 -7.29
N PHE A 15 -12.86 10.10 -7.39
CA PHE A 15 -11.46 10.59 -7.44
C PHE A 15 -10.87 10.63 -8.86
N SER A 16 -11.66 10.30 -9.89
CA SER A 16 -11.24 10.34 -11.30
C SER A 16 -10.54 11.66 -11.70
N PRO A 17 -11.01 12.86 -11.27
CA PRO A 17 -10.30 14.09 -11.60
C PRO A 17 -8.89 14.19 -10.98
N LEU A 18 -8.67 13.52 -9.85
CA LEU A 18 -7.37 13.53 -9.18
C LEU A 18 -6.35 12.59 -9.84
N LEU A 19 -6.84 11.58 -10.57
CA LEU A 19 -5.96 10.66 -11.31
C LEU A 19 -5.26 11.33 -12.51
N SER A 20 -5.77 12.47 -12.98
CA SER A 20 -5.12 13.26 -14.02
C SER A 20 -3.99 14.16 -13.49
N LEU A 21 -3.88 14.32 -12.17
CA LEU A 21 -2.84 15.12 -11.53
C LEU A 21 -1.56 14.29 -11.33
N PRO A 22 -0.39 14.96 -11.28
CA PRO A 22 0.83 14.30 -10.82
C PRO A 22 0.62 13.62 -9.46
N PRO A 23 1.20 12.42 -9.23
CA PRO A 23 0.95 11.61 -8.02
C PRO A 23 1.11 12.38 -6.69
N LEU A 24 2.09 13.29 -6.62
CA LEU A 24 2.32 14.13 -5.45
C LEU A 24 1.09 14.97 -5.07
N TRP A 25 0.52 15.68 -6.06
CA TRP A 25 -0.63 16.57 -5.84
C TRP A 25 -1.91 15.81 -5.59
N ALA A 26 -2.10 14.67 -6.26
CA ALA A 26 -3.24 13.80 -6.02
C ALA A 26 -3.24 13.26 -4.57
N ILE A 27 -2.10 12.71 -4.11
CA ILE A 27 -1.95 12.20 -2.74
C ILE A 27 -2.07 13.32 -1.71
N PHE A 28 -1.51 14.50 -1.98
CA PHE A 28 -1.64 15.69 -1.12
C PHE A 28 -3.11 16.09 -0.94
N THR A 29 -3.86 16.21 -2.02
CA THR A 29 -5.28 16.57 -2.00
C THR A 29 -6.11 15.55 -1.24
N ILE A 30 -5.90 14.25 -1.51
CA ILE A 30 -6.60 13.16 -0.81
C ILE A 30 -6.26 13.15 0.69
N ALA A 31 -4.99 13.37 1.04
CA ALA A 31 -4.56 13.44 2.43
C ALA A 31 -5.24 14.59 3.20
N ILE A 32 -5.38 15.75 2.58
CA ILE A 32 -6.08 16.90 3.17
C ILE A 32 -7.58 16.60 3.31
N LEU A 33 -8.25 16.13 2.25
CA LEU A 33 -9.67 15.83 2.27
C LEU A 33 -10.01 14.78 3.34
N LEU A 34 -9.22 13.71 3.40
CA LEU A 34 -9.41 12.67 4.41
C LEU A 34 -9.11 13.19 5.82
N SER A 35 -8.08 14.02 6.00
CA SER A 35 -7.78 14.63 7.30
C SER A 35 -8.91 15.55 7.77
N ILE A 36 -9.54 16.31 6.88
CA ILE A 36 -10.72 17.13 7.20
C ILE A 36 -11.88 16.22 7.62
N LEU A 37 -12.20 15.20 6.81
CA LEU A 37 -13.29 14.26 7.08
C LEU A 37 -13.11 13.58 8.45
N VAL A 38 -11.93 12.99 8.69
CA VAL A 38 -11.61 12.31 9.95
C VAL A 38 -11.69 13.27 11.14
N THR A 39 -11.16 14.50 10.99
CA THR A 39 -11.17 15.50 12.06
C THR A 39 -12.59 15.97 12.39
N LEU A 40 -13.45 16.16 11.39
CA LEU A 40 -14.86 16.51 11.58
C LEU A 40 -15.64 15.37 12.23
N LEU A 41 -15.47 14.13 11.75
CA LEU A 41 -16.08 12.95 12.34
C LEU A 41 -15.66 12.79 13.82
N TYR A 42 -14.35 12.95 14.09
CA TYR A 42 -13.85 12.90 15.47
C TYR A 42 -14.50 13.97 16.34
N LYS A 43 -14.60 15.22 15.85
CA LYS A 43 -15.23 16.33 16.58
C LYS A 43 -16.71 16.07 16.88
N TRP A 44 -17.45 15.50 15.92
CA TRP A 44 -18.88 15.23 16.09
C TRP A 44 -19.17 14.02 16.98
N LEU A 45 -18.32 12.99 16.94
CA LEU A 45 -18.51 11.76 17.70
C LEU A 45 -17.94 11.82 19.12
N THR A 46 -17.14 12.85 19.43
CA THR A 46 -16.46 12.98 20.73
C THR A 46 -17.04 14.14 21.52
N ASP A 47 -17.43 13.87 22.78
CA ASP A 47 -17.75 14.91 23.73
C ASP A 47 -16.45 15.61 24.19
N GLN A 48 -16.18 16.77 23.57
CA GLN A 48 -14.94 17.51 23.78
C GLN A 48 -14.80 18.07 25.21
N GLU A 49 -15.93 18.43 25.87
CA GLU A 49 -15.90 18.92 27.26
C GLU A 49 -15.58 17.79 28.23
N LEU A 50 -16.23 16.64 28.05
CA LEU A 50 -15.93 15.46 28.86
C LEU A 50 -14.47 15.01 28.69
N MET A 51 -13.96 14.97 27.46
CA MET A 51 -12.58 14.60 27.18
C MET A 51 -11.58 15.56 27.82
N LYS A 52 -11.86 16.87 27.76
CA LYS A 52 -11.03 17.89 28.42
C LYS A 52 -11.03 17.73 29.93
N THR A 53 -12.20 17.53 30.53
CA THR A 53 -12.34 17.34 31.99
C THR A 53 -11.61 16.08 32.43
N LEU A 54 -11.82 14.95 31.77
CA LEU A 54 -11.12 13.70 32.09
C LEU A 54 -9.58 13.84 32.02
N LYS A 55 -9.08 14.54 31.00
CA LYS A 55 -7.64 14.81 30.83
C LYS A 55 -7.08 15.69 31.96
N GLN A 56 -7.86 16.69 32.41
CA GLN A 56 -7.50 17.54 33.55
C GLN A 56 -7.48 16.73 34.86
N ASP A 57 -8.52 15.93 35.10
CA ASP A 57 -8.62 15.05 36.27
C ASP A 57 -7.44 14.08 36.36
N ILE A 58 -7.12 13.40 35.24
CA ILE A 58 -5.99 12.48 35.16
C ILE A 58 -4.69 13.20 35.51
N LYS A 59 -4.48 14.41 34.97
CA LYS A 59 -3.28 15.20 35.26
C LYS A 59 -3.20 15.63 36.75
N ALA A 60 -4.33 16.03 37.36
CA ALA A 60 -4.41 16.38 38.76
C ALA A 60 -4.10 15.18 39.66
N LEU A 61 -4.69 14.01 39.38
CA LEU A 61 -4.43 12.76 40.09
C LEU A 61 -2.96 12.31 39.96
N GLN A 62 -2.36 12.48 38.77
CA GLN A 62 -0.91 12.21 38.62
C GLN A 62 -0.04 13.13 39.45
N GLN A 63 -0.42 14.40 39.59
CA GLN A 63 0.30 15.34 40.48
C GLN A 63 0.10 14.99 41.97
N GLU A 64 -1.11 14.56 42.33
CA GLU A 64 -1.41 14.10 43.69
C GLU A 64 -0.60 12.84 44.04
N MET A 65 -0.50 11.86 43.16
CA MET A 65 0.36 10.69 43.34
C MET A 65 1.83 11.05 43.57
N LYS A 66 2.36 12.06 42.89
CA LYS A 66 3.74 12.52 43.10
C LYS A 66 3.97 13.08 44.51
N LYS A 67 2.95 13.70 45.12
CA LYS A 67 3.03 14.25 46.49
C LYS A 67 2.84 13.18 47.57
N LEU A 68 2.29 12.02 47.24
CA LEU A 68 1.98 10.93 48.16
C LEU A 68 3.02 9.81 48.13
N ARG A 69 4.23 10.07 47.61
CA ARG A 69 5.31 9.06 47.51
C ARG A 69 5.63 8.38 48.83
N ASP A 70 5.51 9.11 49.96
CA ASP A 70 5.81 8.60 51.31
C ASP A 70 4.60 7.92 51.99
N LYS A 71 3.47 7.79 51.30
CA LYS A 71 2.21 7.22 51.82
C LYS A 71 1.65 6.21 50.83
N PRO A 72 2.17 4.97 50.77
CA PRO A 72 1.86 3.99 49.75
C PRO A 72 0.36 3.63 49.65
N ASP A 73 -0.34 3.50 50.77
CA ASP A 73 -1.75 3.16 50.79
C ASP A 73 -2.62 4.24 50.14
N LYS A 74 -2.35 5.51 50.46
CA LYS A 74 -3.05 6.64 49.84
C LYS A 74 -2.68 6.81 48.35
N MET A 75 -1.43 6.54 48.01
CA MET A 75 -0.98 6.55 46.60
C MET A 75 -1.70 5.49 45.77
N MET A 76 -1.91 4.29 46.35
CA MET A 76 -2.66 3.22 45.67
C MET A 76 -4.14 3.62 45.41
N GLU A 77 -4.80 4.27 46.37
CA GLU A 77 -6.18 4.76 46.20
C GLU A 77 -6.25 5.81 45.10
N VAL A 78 -5.34 6.78 45.07
CA VAL A 78 -5.28 7.81 44.04
C VAL A 78 -4.97 7.18 42.68
N ASN A 79 -4.07 6.19 42.61
CA ASN A 79 -3.74 5.45 41.40
C ASN A 79 -4.99 4.72 40.83
N LYS A 80 -5.78 4.05 41.69
CA LYS A 80 -7.04 3.41 41.27
C LYS A 80 -7.99 4.42 40.65
N ARG A 81 -8.19 5.58 41.28
CA ARG A 81 -9.02 6.67 40.71
C ARG A 81 -8.48 7.19 39.41
N ALA A 82 -7.17 7.32 39.26
CA ALA A 82 -6.52 7.74 38.00
C ALA A 82 -6.73 6.69 36.91
N MET A 83 -6.63 5.40 37.20
CA MET A 83 -6.91 4.30 36.28
C MET A 83 -8.38 4.30 35.83
N GLU A 84 -9.33 4.49 36.75
CA GLU A 84 -10.75 4.58 36.40
C GLU A 84 -11.03 5.75 35.42
N LYS A 85 -10.47 6.92 35.70
CA LYS A 85 -10.59 8.09 34.82
C LYS A 85 -9.92 7.86 33.46
N ASN A 86 -8.75 7.22 33.45
CA ASN A 86 -8.04 6.87 32.23
C ASN A 86 -8.80 5.84 31.39
N MET A 87 -9.38 4.82 32.02
CA MET A 87 -10.25 3.85 31.34
C MET A 87 -11.45 4.54 30.71
N LYS A 88 -12.13 5.45 31.45
CA LYS A 88 -13.24 6.23 30.92
C LYS A 88 -12.82 7.10 29.73
N TYR A 89 -11.67 7.76 29.83
CA TYR A 89 -11.08 8.55 28.72
C TYR A 89 -10.85 7.66 27.48
N MET A 90 -10.23 6.49 27.67
CA MET A 90 -9.93 5.53 26.61
C MET A 90 -11.21 5.02 25.93
N MET A 91 -12.24 4.65 26.71
CA MET A 91 -13.53 4.18 26.18
C MET A 91 -14.22 5.24 25.33
N HIS A 92 -14.20 6.51 25.76
CA HIS A 92 -14.80 7.60 24.98
C HIS A 92 -13.99 7.94 23.70
N SER A 93 -12.68 7.71 23.69
CA SER A 93 -11.84 7.93 22.50
C SER A 93 -11.89 6.78 21.49
N LEU A 94 -12.22 5.56 21.92
CA LEU A 94 -12.29 4.38 21.02
C LEU A 94 -13.42 4.48 20.02
N LYS A 95 -14.62 4.94 20.45
CA LYS A 95 -15.79 5.01 19.57
C LYS A 95 -15.56 5.85 18.32
N PRO A 96 -15.10 7.10 18.39
CA PRO A 96 -14.79 7.88 17.19
C PRO A 96 -13.64 7.28 16.38
N THR A 97 -12.64 6.67 17.03
CA THR A 97 -11.52 6.03 16.35
C THR A 97 -11.99 4.88 15.44
N LEU A 98 -12.89 4.01 15.93
CA LEU A 98 -13.44 2.91 15.14
C LEU A 98 -14.24 3.41 13.93
N VAL A 99 -15.02 4.47 14.09
CA VAL A 99 -15.80 5.04 12.98
C VAL A 99 -14.91 5.70 11.94
N THR A 100 -13.83 6.37 12.35
CA THR A 100 -12.90 7.03 11.42
C THR A 100 -11.96 6.03 10.73
N PHE A 101 -11.76 4.85 11.30
CA PHE A 101 -10.90 3.80 10.75
C PHE A 101 -11.46 3.23 9.44
N LEU A 102 -12.78 3.12 9.33
CA LEU A 102 -13.43 2.55 8.14
C LEU A 102 -13.15 3.35 6.86
N PRO A 103 -13.44 4.66 6.76
CA PRO A 103 -13.12 5.43 5.56
C PRO A 103 -11.61 5.50 5.29
N MET A 104 -10.78 5.48 6.34
CA MET A 104 -9.33 5.48 6.19
C MET A 104 -8.83 4.21 5.49
N ILE A 105 -9.30 3.01 5.89
CA ILE A 105 -8.91 1.76 5.24
C ILE A 105 -9.34 1.74 3.77
N LEU A 106 -10.55 2.19 3.47
CA LEU A 106 -11.06 2.20 2.10
C LEU A 106 -10.21 3.10 1.19
N ILE A 107 -9.87 4.30 1.64
CA ILE A 107 -9.06 5.23 0.87
C ILE A 107 -7.60 4.78 0.77
N ILE A 108 -7.01 4.21 1.82
CA ILE A 108 -5.67 3.62 1.77
C ILE A 108 -5.63 2.45 0.78
N GLY A 109 -6.65 1.59 0.79
CA GLY A 109 -6.80 0.50 -0.17
C GLY A 109 -6.86 1.01 -1.62
N TRP A 110 -7.65 2.06 -1.85
CA TRP A 110 -7.78 2.71 -3.15
C TRP A 110 -6.45 3.38 -3.59
N LEU A 111 -5.79 4.13 -2.71
CA LEU A 111 -4.47 4.71 -2.99
C LEU A 111 -3.43 3.64 -3.31
N SER A 112 -3.45 2.51 -2.59
CA SER A 112 -2.57 1.39 -2.85
C SER A 112 -2.78 0.81 -4.24
N SER A 113 -4.04 0.68 -4.70
CA SER A 113 -4.33 0.14 -6.03
C SER A 113 -3.86 1.04 -7.18
N HIS A 114 -3.73 2.36 -6.94
CA HIS A 114 -3.38 3.34 -7.98
C HIS A 114 -1.93 3.84 -7.92
N TYR A 115 -1.32 3.88 -6.73
CA TYR A 115 -0.01 4.51 -6.51
C TYR A 115 1.05 3.59 -5.89
N ALA A 116 0.77 2.28 -5.71
CA ALA A 116 1.76 1.37 -5.14
C ALA A 116 2.97 1.14 -6.04
N VAL A 117 2.77 1.21 -7.34
CA VAL A 117 3.80 0.96 -8.36
C VAL A 117 3.86 2.10 -9.37
N ALA A 118 5.03 2.26 -9.98
CA ALA A 118 5.21 3.23 -11.04
C ALA A 118 4.39 2.87 -12.28
N THR A 119 3.89 3.87 -12.99
CA THR A 119 3.40 3.70 -14.36
C THR A 119 4.58 3.46 -15.28
N ILE A 120 4.43 2.57 -16.25
CA ILE A 120 5.40 2.47 -17.34
C ILE A 120 5.21 3.68 -18.23
N SER A 121 6.22 4.56 -18.31
CA SER A 121 6.20 5.67 -19.24
C SER A 121 6.43 5.18 -20.67
N PRO A 122 5.80 5.78 -21.69
CA PRO A 122 6.08 5.42 -23.09
C PRO A 122 7.58 5.53 -23.39
N GLY A 123 8.17 4.48 -23.95
CA GLY A 123 9.59 4.40 -24.26
C GLY A 123 10.51 4.01 -23.09
N GLU A 124 10.00 3.97 -21.86
CA GLU A 124 10.74 3.48 -20.69
C GLU A 124 10.94 1.95 -20.77
N SER A 125 12.11 1.49 -20.31
CA SER A 125 12.38 0.06 -20.22
C SER A 125 11.74 -0.55 -18.97
N PHE A 126 11.16 -1.72 -19.12
CA PHE A 126 10.60 -2.54 -18.04
C PHE A 126 10.92 -4.00 -18.26
N THR A 127 10.84 -4.82 -17.23
CA THR A 127 11.14 -6.25 -17.32
C THR A 127 9.87 -7.07 -17.09
N LEU A 128 9.60 -8.02 -18.00
CA LEU A 128 8.57 -9.05 -17.83
C LEU A 128 9.23 -10.30 -17.23
N TYR A 129 8.61 -10.85 -16.20
CA TYR A 129 9.01 -12.09 -15.57
C TYR A 129 7.92 -13.14 -15.75
N ALA A 130 8.33 -14.34 -16.11
CA ALA A 130 7.48 -15.52 -16.13
C ALA A 130 8.00 -16.50 -15.07
N PHE A 131 7.23 -16.72 -14.02
CA PHE A 131 7.57 -17.66 -12.94
C PHE A 131 7.08 -19.06 -13.29
N MET A 132 7.97 -20.04 -13.22
CA MET A 132 7.73 -21.43 -13.60
C MET A 132 7.48 -22.28 -12.36
N ASP A 133 6.73 -23.36 -12.57
CA ASP A 133 6.49 -24.41 -11.57
C ASP A 133 7.37 -25.65 -11.83
N ASP A 134 7.68 -25.88 -13.11
CA ASP A 134 8.37 -27.08 -13.56
C ASP A 134 9.85 -26.85 -13.82
N VAL A 135 10.69 -27.62 -13.10
CA VAL A 135 12.16 -27.61 -13.20
C VAL A 135 12.66 -28.15 -14.54
N THR A 136 11.83 -28.89 -15.28
CA THR A 136 12.22 -29.53 -16.56
C THR A 136 12.20 -28.57 -17.74
N ILE A 137 11.69 -27.34 -17.56
CA ILE A 137 11.63 -26.32 -18.58
C ILE A 137 12.97 -25.62 -18.65
N ASN A 138 13.66 -25.71 -19.80
CA ASN A 138 14.99 -25.13 -19.97
C ASN A 138 14.95 -23.71 -20.51
N ASN A 139 13.95 -23.34 -21.31
CA ASN A 139 13.81 -22.02 -21.89
C ASN A 139 12.33 -21.65 -22.08
N ALA A 140 12.12 -20.36 -22.25
CA ALA A 140 10.83 -19.78 -22.64
C ALA A 140 11.08 -18.75 -23.73
N THR A 141 10.07 -18.50 -24.58
CA THR A 141 10.14 -17.54 -25.67
C THR A 141 9.04 -16.49 -25.55
N ILE A 142 9.29 -15.32 -26.12
CA ILE A 142 8.35 -14.20 -26.13
C ILE A 142 8.06 -13.75 -27.53
N GLU A 143 6.79 -13.45 -27.81
CA GLU A 143 6.31 -12.81 -29.02
C GLU A 143 5.73 -11.44 -28.68
N VAL A 144 6.29 -10.40 -29.28
CA VAL A 144 5.90 -9.00 -28.98
C VAL A 144 5.10 -8.41 -30.13
N PRO A 145 4.00 -7.67 -29.83
CA PRO A 145 3.18 -7.04 -30.86
C PRO A 145 3.85 -5.76 -31.40
N GLU A 146 3.26 -5.22 -32.45
CA GLU A 146 3.63 -3.89 -32.95
C GLU A 146 3.50 -2.83 -31.84
N GLY A 147 4.49 -1.93 -31.75
CA GLY A 147 4.56 -0.90 -30.71
C GLY A 147 5.28 -1.33 -29.43
N VAL A 148 5.67 -2.60 -29.31
CA VAL A 148 6.53 -3.12 -28.22
C VAL A 148 7.89 -3.49 -28.81
N LYS A 149 8.97 -3.00 -28.20
CA LYS A 149 10.35 -3.33 -28.59
C LYS A 149 10.93 -4.30 -27.57
N LEU A 150 11.48 -5.39 -28.05
CA LEU A 150 12.26 -6.32 -27.26
C LEU A 150 13.71 -5.78 -27.18
N LEU A 151 14.21 -5.61 -25.98
CA LEU A 151 15.57 -5.12 -25.70
C LEU A 151 16.56 -6.24 -25.37
N SER A 152 16.03 -7.42 -25.02
CA SER A 152 16.79 -8.65 -24.75
C SER A 152 16.62 -9.67 -25.87
N SER A 153 17.09 -10.91 -25.66
CA SER A 153 16.84 -12.02 -26.59
C SER A 153 15.36 -12.45 -26.55
N THR A 154 14.85 -12.96 -27.69
CA THR A 154 13.52 -13.57 -27.78
C THR A 154 13.39 -14.80 -26.90
N THR A 155 14.47 -15.58 -26.77
CA THR A 155 14.55 -16.75 -25.90
C THR A 155 15.24 -16.35 -24.59
N SER A 156 14.65 -16.71 -23.47
CA SER A 156 15.24 -16.57 -22.14
C SER A 156 15.48 -17.94 -21.55
N ASP A 157 16.70 -18.15 -21.05
CA ASP A 157 16.99 -19.31 -20.20
C ASP A 157 16.26 -19.18 -18.87
N ILE A 158 15.95 -20.33 -18.27
CA ILE A 158 15.32 -20.36 -16.96
C ILE A 158 16.37 -20.15 -15.87
N ILE A 159 16.17 -19.14 -15.06
CA ILE A 159 17.04 -18.78 -13.94
C ILE A 159 16.43 -19.36 -12.67
N ARG A 160 17.22 -20.09 -11.89
CA ARG A 160 16.87 -20.61 -10.57
C ARG A 160 17.36 -19.65 -9.49
N ILE A 161 16.53 -19.41 -8.50
CA ILE A 161 16.89 -18.70 -7.28
C ILE A 161 16.63 -19.61 -6.10
N ASP A 162 17.70 -19.90 -5.36
CA ASP A 162 17.61 -20.71 -4.15
C ASP A 162 16.94 -19.94 -3.01
N ASN A 163 16.30 -20.64 -2.08
CA ASN A 163 15.72 -20.08 -0.86
C ASN A 163 16.85 -19.50 0.03
N GLY A 164 17.16 -18.22 -0.12
CA GLY A 164 18.22 -17.58 0.63
C GLY A 164 18.29 -16.07 0.41
N GLU A 165 19.48 -15.53 0.59
CA GLU A 165 19.76 -14.07 0.49
C GLU A 165 19.34 -13.46 -0.86
N ASP A 166 19.32 -14.26 -1.93
CA ASP A 166 18.99 -13.77 -3.26
C ASP A 166 17.50 -13.46 -3.46
N GLN A 167 16.58 -14.13 -2.74
CA GLN A 167 15.15 -13.79 -2.80
C GLN A 167 14.84 -12.40 -2.22
N ALA A 168 15.58 -11.99 -1.19
CA ALA A 168 15.41 -10.68 -0.57
C ALA A 168 15.89 -9.54 -1.49
N ASN A 169 16.73 -9.86 -2.48
CA ASN A 169 17.31 -8.90 -3.41
C ASN A 169 16.52 -8.78 -4.74
N LEU A 170 15.42 -9.51 -4.89
CA LEU A 170 14.54 -9.37 -6.05
C LEU A 170 13.56 -8.20 -5.83
N PRO A 171 13.85 -6.99 -6.33
CA PRO A 171 13.06 -5.79 -6.02
C PRO A 171 11.64 -5.85 -6.60
N PHE A 172 11.40 -6.77 -7.52
CA PHE A 172 10.14 -6.97 -8.23
C PHE A 172 9.23 -8.05 -7.61
N LEU A 173 9.73 -8.82 -6.65
CA LEU A 173 8.86 -9.77 -5.94
C LEU A 173 7.87 -8.99 -5.07
N ASP A 174 6.73 -8.72 -5.67
CA ASP A 174 5.59 -8.18 -4.93
C ASP A 174 5.28 -9.10 -3.75
N ALA A 175 5.05 -8.49 -2.62
CA ALA A 175 4.60 -9.19 -1.42
C ALA A 175 3.35 -10.06 -1.65
N SER A 176 2.59 -9.85 -2.74
CA SER A 176 1.48 -10.71 -3.14
C SER A 176 1.93 -12.07 -3.68
N LEU A 177 3.18 -12.19 -4.14
CA LEU A 177 3.75 -13.44 -4.64
C LEU A 177 4.38 -14.27 -3.52
N THR A 178 5.01 -13.63 -2.53
CA THR A 178 5.85 -14.29 -1.51
C THR A 178 5.22 -14.35 -0.12
N LYS A 179 4.16 -13.56 0.19
CA LYS A 179 3.44 -13.66 1.47
C LYS A 179 2.68 -14.96 1.61
N PRO A 180 2.34 -15.40 2.85
CA PRO A 180 1.46 -16.54 3.07
C PRO A 180 0.20 -16.46 2.22
N GLY A 181 -0.03 -17.46 1.36
CA GLY A 181 -1.07 -17.47 0.33
C GLY A 181 -0.68 -16.84 -1.01
N GLY A 182 0.55 -16.38 -1.18
CA GLY A 182 1.13 -15.99 -2.47
C GLY A 182 1.53 -17.21 -3.29
N VAL A 183 1.62 -17.06 -4.61
CA VAL A 183 1.91 -18.16 -5.56
C VAL A 183 3.28 -18.79 -5.34
N LEU A 184 4.25 -18.02 -4.81
CA LEU A 184 5.63 -18.45 -4.56
C LEU A 184 5.93 -18.65 -3.06
N ALA A 185 4.92 -18.55 -2.18
CA ALA A 185 5.13 -18.52 -0.73
C ALA A 185 5.66 -19.82 -0.11
N SER A 186 5.42 -20.95 -0.79
CA SER A 186 5.79 -22.29 -0.30
C SER A 186 6.94 -22.92 -1.07
N GLU A 187 7.50 -22.20 -2.06
CA GLU A 187 8.53 -22.77 -2.93
C GLU A 187 9.91 -22.70 -2.28
N ALA A 188 10.61 -23.83 -2.31
CA ALA A 188 12.01 -23.91 -1.89
C ALA A 188 12.91 -23.17 -2.88
N ASP A 189 12.63 -23.31 -4.18
CA ASP A 189 13.36 -22.70 -5.27
C ASP A 189 12.38 -21.95 -6.18
N ILE A 190 12.80 -20.81 -6.71
CA ILE A 190 12.02 -20.02 -7.65
C ILE A 190 12.70 -20.11 -9.01
N TYR A 191 11.92 -20.50 -10.02
CA TYR A 191 12.36 -20.57 -11.42
C TYR A 191 11.67 -19.48 -12.22
N TYR A 192 12.44 -18.70 -13.01
CA TYR A 192 11.84 -17.67 -13.84
C TYR A 192 12.61 -17.43 -15.14
N ALA A 193 11.89 -16.98 -16.17
CA ALA A 193 12.42 -16.34 -17.35
C ALA A 193 12.17 -14.85 -17.29
N LYS A 194 13.02 -14.03 -17.94
CA LYS A 194 12.89 -12.57 -17.98
C LYS A 194 13.18 -11.99 -19.35
N TRP A 195 12.47 -10.90 -19.67
CA TRP A 195 12.68 -10.13 -20.89
C TRP A 195 12.62 -8.64 -20.57
N ASP A 196 13.58 -7.91 -21.11
CA ASP A 196 13.60 -6.45 -21.04
C ASP A 196 12.91 -5.90 -22.28
N LEU A 197 11.95 -5.00 -22.06
CA LEU A 197 11.00 -4.50 -23.03
C LEU A 197 10.89 -2.98 -22.93
N SER A 198 10.45 -2.36 -24.00
CA SER A 198 10.00 -0.97 -24.04
C SER A 198 8.77 -0.88 -24.94
N ALA A 199 7.80 -0.04 -24.61
CA ALA A 199 6.59 0.07 -25.38
C ALA A 199 6.18 1.53 -25.63
N ASN A 200 5.50 1.77 -26.75
CA ASN A 200 4.86 3.04 -27.05
C ASN A 200 3.63 3.24 -26.13
N GLU A 201 3.05 4.43 -26.14
CA GLU A 201 1.79 4.69 -25.41
C GLU A 201 0.64 3.80 -25.93
N GLY A 202 -0.08 3.16 -25.01
CA GLY A 202 -1.22 2.34 -25.34
C GLY A 202 -1.39 1.11 -24.46
N THR A 203 -2.29 0.23 -24.90
CA THR A 203 -2.51 -1.09 -24.30
C THR A 203 -1.96 -2.14 -25.24
N HIS A 204 -1.13 -3.03 -24.70
CA HIS A 204 -0.43 -4.06 -25.45
C HIS A 204 -0.71 -5.43 -24.85
N ILE A 205 -0.65 -6.46 -25.69
CA ILE A 205 -0.74 -7.86 -25.28
C ILE A 205 0.54 -8.55 -25.77
N ILE A 206 1.26 -9.17 -24.86
CA ILE A 206 2.48 -9.93 -25.11
C ILE A 206 2.14 -11.41 -24.93
N ASP A 207 2.60 -12.25 -25.84
CA ASP A 207 2.48 -13.69 -25.72
C ASP A 207 3.81 -14.30 -25.29
N VAL A 208 3.76 -15.13 -24.23
CA VAL A 208 4.90 -15.90 -23.72
C VAL A 208 4.63 -17.36 -23.99
N ASP A 209 5.53 -18.04 -24.68
CA ASP A 209 5.47 -19.48 -24.91
C ASP A 209 6.38 -20.20 -23.92
N VAL A 210 5.81 -21.12 -23.17
CA VAL A 210 6.50 -21.97 -22.20
C VAL A 210 6.16 -23.42 -22.49
N ALA A 211 7.14 -24.20 -22.91
CA ALA A 211 6.98 -25.60 -23.26
C ALA A 211 5.84 -25.88 -24.25
N GLY A 212 5.68 -25.00 -25.27
CA GLY A 212 4.66 -25.11 -26.32
C GLY A 212 3.27 -24.63 -25.92
N GLN A 213 3.11 -24.01 -24.73
CA GLN A 213 1.86 -23.41 -24.29
C GLN A 213 2.00 -21.88 -24.25
N ARG A 214 1.02 -21.18 -24.87
CA ARG A 214 1.02 -19.71 -24.94
C ARG A 214 0.24 -19.08 -23.81
N TYR A 215 0.80 -18.03 -23.24
CA TYR A 215 0.23 -17.24 -22.14
C TYR A 215 0.25 -15.75 -22.51
N ALA A 216 -0.93 -15.15 -22.57
CA ALA A 216 -1.08 -13.75 -22.91
C ALA A 216 -0.96 -12.85 -21.68
N LYS A 217 -0.13 -11.82 -21.77
CA LYS A 217 -0.02 -10.75 -20.75
C LYS A 217 -0.45 -9.43 -21.31
N GLN A 218 -1.56 -8.89 -20.81
CA GLN A 218 -2.01 -7.54 -21.13
C GLN A 218 -1.39 -6.52 -20.15
N PHE A 219 -0.92 -5.39 -20.69
CA PHE A 219 -0.43 -4.25 -19.90
C PHE A 219 -0.71 -2.94 -20.64
N SER A 220 -0.62 -1.82 -19.90
CA SER A 220 -0.80 -0.48 -20.47
C SER A 220 0.35 0.42 -20.06
N THR A 221 0.79 1.26 -21.00
CA THR A 221 1.76 2.33 -20.79
C THR A 221 1.04 3.67 -20.67
N GLY A 222 1.60 4.61 -19.89
CA GLY A 222 1.03 5.93 -19.68
C GLY A 222 -0.18 5.98 -18.74
N LYS A 223 -0.73 4.83 -18.33
CA LYS A 223 -1.89 4.73 -17.42
C LYS A 223 -1.57 3.84 -16.22
N THR A 224 -2.14 4.19 -15.08
CA THR A 224 -1.94 3.46 -13.81
C THR A 224 -2.75 2.15 -13.74
N ASN A 225 -3.70 1.94 -14.65
CA ASN A 225 -4.68 0.86 -14.58
C ASN A 225 -4.18 -0.39 -15.30
N GLY A 226 -3.73 -1.38 -14.56
CA GLY A 226 -3.42 -2.70 -15.11
C GLY A 226 -3.06 -3.67 -14.00
N LYS A 227 -3.51 -4.92 -14.12
CA LYS A 227 -3.01 -6.02 -13.30
C LYS A 227 -1.54 -6.24 -13.64
N PHE A 228 -0.68 -6.12 -12.65
CA PHE A 228 0.76 -6.31 -12.81
C PHE A 228 1.13 -7.78 -12.85
N THR A 229 0.45 -8.57 -12.05
CA THR A 229 0.66 -10.00 -11.90
C THR A 229 -0.61 -10.74 -12.30
N ASP A 230 -0.51 -11.59 -13.31
CA ASP A 230 -1.53 -12.57 -13.63
C ASP A 230 -1.10 -13.90 -13.02
N ARG A 231 -1.90 -14.37 -12.08
CA ARG A 231 -1.76 -15.70 -11.49
C ARG A 231 -2.40 -16.69 -12.42
N ILE A 232 -1.67 -17.73 -12.80
CA ILE A 232 -2.10 -18.72 -13.78
C ILE A 232 -2.24 -20.07 -13.11
N ASP A 233 -1.16 -20.58 -12.50
CA ASP A 233 -1.10 -21.81 -11.69
C ASP A 233 -1.71 -23.02 -12.41
N ASP A 234 -1.20 -23.30 -13.62
CA ASP A 234 -1.65 -24.41 -14.48
C ASP A 234 -0.68 -25.61 -14.51
N GLY A 235 0.30 -25.62 -13.59
CA GLY A 235 1.31 -26.66 -13.47
C GLY A 235 2.57 -26.45 -14.31
N LYS A 236 2.60 -25.46 -15.22
CA LYS A 236 3.80 -25.08 -15.99
C LYS A 236 4.30 -23.70 -15.59
N ILE A 237 3.38 -22.77 -15.45
CA ILE A 237 3.66 -21.40 -15.08
C ILE A 237 2.78 -20.97 -13.89
N LYS A 238 3.38 -20.30 -12.93
CA LYS A 238 2.68 -19.77 -11.75
C LYS A 238 2.15 -18.38 -11.95
N ALA A 239 2.95 -17.51 -12.56
CA ALA A 239 2.57 -16.13 -12.75
C ALA A 239 3.36 -15.46 -13.87
N LEU A 240 2.71 -14.49 -14.54
CA LEU A 240 3.36 -13.48 -15.37
C LEU A 240 3.32 -12.15 -14.66
N THR A 241 4.47 -11.52 -14.46
CA THR A 241 4.58 -10.26 -13.73
C THR A 241 5.45 -9.25 -14.50
N ILE A 242 5.03 -8.00 -14.48
CA ILE A 242 5.84 -6.89 -15.01
C ILE A 242 6.42 -6.13 -13.81
N ASP A 243 7.76 -6.03 -13.78
CA ASP A 243 8.43 -5.16 -12.83
C ASP A 243 8.33 -3.70 -13.28
N ARG A 244 7.70 -2.90 -12.45
CA ARG A 244 7.53 -1.45 -12.67
C ARG A 244 8.28 -0.63 -11.62
N GLY A 245 8.93 -1.29 -10.68
CA GLY A 245 9.50 -0.64 -9.51
C GLY A 245 8.46 0.02 -8.60
N LYS A 246 8.91 0.52 -7.48
CA LYS A 246 8.07 1.27 -6.54
C LYS A 246 7.98 2.73 -6.98
N LEU A 247 6.76 3.26 -7.06
CA LEU A 247 6.57 4.69 -7.33
C LEU A 247 7.22 5.53 -6.23
N THR A 248 8.23 6.32 -6.59
CA THR A 248 8.77 7.36 -5.71
C THR A 248 8.00 8.64 -5.93
N VAL A 249 7.21 9.06 -4.94
CA VAL A 249 6.34 10.24 -5.03
C VAL A 249 7.05 11.49 -4.52
N LEU A 250 7.84 11.34 -3.45
CA LEU A 250 8.51 12.45 -2.79
C LEU A 250 9.94 12.07 -2.47
N ASN A 251 10.89 12.97 -2.75
CA ASN A 251 12.28 12.81 -2.37
C ASN A 251 12.67 13.96 -1.43
N ILE A 252 12.95 13.65 -0.16
CA ILE A 252 13.37 14.62 0.85
C ILE A 252 14.81 14.31 1.23
N PHE A 253 15.75 15.16 0.82
CA PHE A 253 17.19 15.02 1.13
C PHE A 253 17.77 13.65 0.79
N GLY A 254 17.34 13.03 -0.32
CA GLY A 254 17.77 11.68 -0.72
C GLY A 254 16.88 10.54 -0.20
N TRP A 255 15.94 10.83 0.68
CA TRP A 255 14.94 9.86 1.15
C TRP A 255 13.83 9.71 0.12
N LYS A 256 13.83 8.59 -0.59
CA LYS A 256 12.82 8.24 -1.60
C LYS A 256 11.57 7.69 -0.89
N LEU A 257 10.53 8.50 -0.82
CA LEU A 257 9.25 8.12 -0.20
C LEU A 257 8.26 7.67 -1.28
N GLY A 258 7.70 6.49 -1.09
CA GLY A 258 6.57 6.01 -1.87
C GLY A 258 5.27 6.72 -1.48
N TRP A 259 4.17 6.33 -2.12
CA TRP A 259 2.85 6.92 -1.90
C TRP A 259 2.41 6.89 -0.42
N LEU A 260 2.63 5.76 0.29
CA LEU A 260 2.21 5.63 1.69
C LEU A 260 3.00 6.57 2.62
N GLY A 261 4.33 6.65 2.47
CA GLY A 261 5.15 7.56 3.25
C GLY A 261 4.78 9.02 3.01
N THR A 262 4.55 9.38 1.76
CA THR A 262 4.10 10.72 1.35
C THR A 262 2.72 11.05 1.95
N TYR A 263 1.77 10.11 1.87
CA TYR A 263 0.44 10.25 2.46
C TYR A 263 0.51 10.45 3.99
N ILE A 264 1.30 9.64 4.70
CA ILE A 264 1.45 9.75 6.17
C ILE A 264 1.97 11.14 6.55
N ILE A 265 3.01 11.64 5.88
CA ILE A 265 3.56 12.98 6.17
C ILE A 265 2.50 14.06 5.96
N PHE A 266 1.83 14.06 4.81
CA PHE A 266 0.82 15.08 4.51
C PHE A 266 -0.39 14.99 5.44
N SER A 267 -0.88 13.79 5.74
CA SER A 267 -2.01 13.59 6.64
C SER A 267 -1.68 14.01 8.08
N LEU A 268 -0.44 13.78 8.53
CA LEU A 268 0.00 14.19 9.86
C LEU A 268 0.09 15.71 9.97
N ILE A 269 0.69 16.38 8.98
CA ILE A 269 0.77 17.85 8.95
C ILE A 269 -0.64 18.46 8.90
N ALA A 270 -1.50 17.95 8.02
CA ALA A 270 -2.88 18.42 7.88
C ALA A 270 -3.69 18.20 9.17
N SER A 271 -3.59 17.01 9.78
CA SER A 271 -4.30 16.68 11.02
C SER A 271 -3.86 17.56 12.19
N LEU A 272 -2.56 17.79 12.37
CA LEU A 272 -2.04 18.69 13.41
C LEU A 272 -2.51 20.13 13.20
N GLY A 273 -2.46 20.61 11.97
CA GLY A 273 -2.95 21.94 11.61
C GLY A 273 -4.44 22.11 11.88
N LEU A 274 -5.25 21.15 11.43
CA LEU A 274 -6.70 21.17 11.60
C LEU A 274 -7.13 21.07 13.07
N ARG A 275 -6.49 20.20 13.87
CA ARG A 275 -6.76 20.11 15.31
C ARG A 275 -6.49 21.43 16.04
N LYS A 276 -5.41 22.13 15.68
CA LYS A 276 -5.08 23.45 16.23
C LYS A 276 -6.14 24.49 15.86
N ILE A 277 -6.53 24.54 14.58
CA ILE A 277 -7.54 25.49 14.07
C ILE A 277 -8.91 25.23 14.71
N LEU A 278 -9.32 23.96 14.78
CA LEU A 278 -10.64 23.57 15.31
C LEU A 278 -10.69 23.45 16.83
N LYS A 279 -9.59 23.74 17.53
CA LYS A 279 -9.43 23.63 19.00
C LYS A 279 -9.91 22.29 19.56
N ILE A 280 -9.52 21.20 18.89
CA ILE A 280 -9.85 19.82 19.31
C ILE A 280 -8.80 19.36 20.33
N HIS A 281 -9.28 18.79 21.44
CA HIS A 281 -8.47 18.40 22.62
C HIS A 281 -8.23 16.89 22.69
#